data_597d687b58907148185f3a8565920244
#
_entry.id   597d687b58907148185f3a8565920244
#
_cell.length_a   1.000
_cell.length_b   1.000
_cell.length_c   1.000
_cell.angle_alpha   90.00
_cell.angle_beta   90.00
_cell.angle_gamma   90.00
#
_symmetry.space_group_name_H-M   'P 1'
#
loop_
_entity.id
_entity.type
_entity.pdbx_description
1 polymer ?
#
loop_
_entity_poly.entity_id
_entity_poly.type
_entity_poly.pdbx_seq_one_letter_code
_entity_poly.pdbx_strand_id
1 'polypeptide(L)'
;MCHAAFITPAAMAVYYTDGDLERIKRDKEYINTLIDANIEGYRAIEKGGHEIIPKSDIDYESAGYRRTCLIFFKLMCSTFIGKICASDHAMNAIDEMSALNRDLKKYFDETGIEYPKWKMVEKSAGKYLIG
;
A
#
# COMPACT_ATOMS: atom_id res chain seq x y z
N MET A 1 -5.69 11.22 -3.11
CA MET A 1 -5.92 10.45 -1.89
C MET A 1 -6.00 8.94 -2.13
N CYS A 2 -6.80 8.48 -3.06
CA CYS A 2 -6.89 7.04 -3.37
C CYS A 2 -5.57 6.45 -3.86
N HIS A 3 -4.86 7.18 -4.71
CA HIS A 3 -3.54 6.76 -5.19
C HIS A 3 -2.58 6.57 -4.01
N ALA A 4 -2.58 7.50 -3.06
CA ALA A 4 -1.75 7.41 -1.87
C ALA A 4 -2.07 6.18 -1.01
N ALA A 5 -3.36 5.83 -0.88
CA ALA A 5 -3.78 4.65 -0.14
C ALA A 5 -3.33 3.34 -0.80
N PHE A 6 -3.03 3.36 -2.09
CA PHE A 6 -2.48 2.22 -2.81
C PHE A 6 -0.95 2.20 -2.77
N ILE A 7 -0.30 3.32 -3.10
CA ILE A 7 1.17 3.33 -3.24
C ILE A 7 1.90 3.29 -1.92
N THR A 8 1.31 3.82 -0.84
CA THR A 8 2.00 3.84 0.46
C THR A 8 2.27 2.44 1.00
N PRO A 9 1.29 1.51 1.03
CA PRO A 9 1.60 0.13 1.40
C PRO A 9 2.62 -0.53 0.48
N ALA A 10 2.56 -0.25 -0.82
CA ALA A 10 3.52 -0.80 -1.78
C ALA A 10 4.94 -0.31 -1.50
N ALA A 11 5.11 0.98 -1.18
CA ALA A 11 6.41 1.54 -0.80
C ALA A 11 6.93 0.90 0.49
N MET A 12 6.05 0.72 1.48
CA MET A 12 6.43 0.08 2.74
C MET A 12 6.89 -1.36 2.52
N ALA A 13 6.30 -2.07 1.57
CA ALA A 13 6.75 -3.41 1.19
C ALA A 13 8.18 -3.39 0.63
N VAL A 14 8.48 -2.40 -0.19
CA VAL A 14 9.84 -2.21 -0.73
C VAL A 14 10.82 -1.96 0.41
N TYR A 15 10.46 -1.16 1.39
CA TYR A 15 11.31 -0.88 2.57
C TYR A 15 11.52 -2.14 3.40
N TYR A 16 10.48 -2.95 3.60
CA TYR A 16 10.57 -4.20 4.33
C TYR A 16 11.61 -5.15 3.73
N THR A 17 11.70 -5.21 2.42
CA THR A 17 12.59 -6.13 1.70
C THR A 17 13.88 -5.47 1.21
N ASP A 18 14.13 -4.22 1.57
CA ASP A 18 15.30 -3.44 1.11
C ASP A 18 15.40 -3.36 -0.42
N GLY A 19 14.26 -3.26 -1.09
CA GLY A 19 14.20 -3.16 -2.54
C GLY A 19 14.23 -4.51 -3.26
N ASP A 20 14.20 -5.62 -2.53
CA ASP A 20 14.19 -6.96 -3.14
C ASP A 20 12.75 -7.37 -3.48
N LEU A 21 12.34 -7.07 -4.72
CA LEU A 21 11.00 -7.37 -5.20
C LEU A 21 10.72 -8.88 -5.28
N GLU A 22 11.75 -9.71 -5.44
CA GLU A 22 11.58 -11.18 -5.45
C GLU A 22 11.07 -11.70 -4.11
N ARG A 23 11.52 -11.11 -2.99
CA ARG A 23 11.01 -11.47 -1.68
C ARG A 23 9.53 -11.15 -1.54
N ILE A 24 9.10 -10.02 -2.06
CA ILE A 24 7.68 -9.64 -2.06
C ILE A 24 6.88 -10.64 -2.89
N LYS A 25 7.36 -10.93 -4.10
CA LYS A 25 6.69 -11.84 -5.05
C LYS A 25 6.45 -13.22 -4.45
N ARG A 26 7.39 -13.73 -3.66
CA ARG A 26 7.32 -15.07 -3.05
C ARG A 26 6.41 -15.13 -1.84
N ASP A 27 6.14 -13.99 -1.21
CA ASP A 27 5.37 -13.93 0.04
C ASP A 27 3.93 -13.53 -0.24
N LYS A 28 3.13 -14.51 -0.63
CA LYS A 28 1.72 -14.31 -0.96
C LYS A 28 0.92 -13.80 0.25
N GLU A 29 1.24 -14.28 1.45
CA GLU A 29 0.58 -13.83 2.67
C GLU A 29 0.83 -12.35 2.91
N TYR A 30 2.07 -11.89 2.72
CA TYR A 30 2.43 -10.49 2.86
C TYR A 30 1.72 -9.63 1.81
N ILE A 31 1.65 -10.09 0.55
CA ILE A 31 0.93 -9.38 -0.50
C ILE A 31 -0.55 -9.23 -0.12
N ASN A 32 -1.17 -10.27 0.43
CA ASN A 32 -2.55 -10.18 0.90
C ASN A 32 -2.70 -9.13 2.02
N THR A 33 -1.72 -9.02 2.92
CA THR A 33 -1.72 -7.99 3.95
C THR A 33 -1.61 -6.59 3.34
N LEU A 34 -0.81 -6.42 2.28
CA LEU A 34 -0.73 -5.15 1.54
C LEU A 34 -2.08 -4.77 0.94
N ILE A 35 -2.77 -5.72 0.36
CA ILE A 35 -4.10 -5.50 -0.22
C ILE A 35 -5.09 -5.12 0.88
N ASP A 36 -5.04 -5.80 2.02
CA ASP A 36 -5.89 -5.47 3.17
C ASP A 36 -5.64 -4.04 3.67
N ALA A 37 -4.37 -3.62 3.73
CA ALA A 37 -4.02 -2.25 4.10
C ALA A 37 -4.59 -1.23 3.12
N ASN A 38 -4.51 -1.50 1.82
CA ASN A 38 -5.10 -0.65 0.80
C ASN A 38 -6.63 -0.56 0.97
N ILE A 39 -7.28 -1.67 1.25
CA ILE A 39 -8.73 -1.72 1.50
C ILE A 39 -9.09 -0.85 2.72
N GLU A 40 -8.31 -0.92 3.79
CA GLU A 40 -8.51 -0.08 4.98
C GLU A 40 -8.42 1.41 4.61
N GLY A 41 -7.43 1.77 3.79
CA GLY A 41 -7.28 3.13 3.30
C GLY A 41 -8.48 3.59 2.48
N TYR A 42 -8.98 2.75 1.60
CA TYR A 42 -10.18 3.05 0.80
C TYR A 42 -11.43 3.19 1.68
N ARG A 43 -11.56 2.37 2.72
CA ARG A 43 -12.67 2.51 3.67
C ARG A 43 -12.67 3.87 4.35
N ALA A 44 -11.49 4.36 4.73
CA ALA A 44 -11.37 5.68 5.33
C ALA A 44 -11.78 6.78 4.36
N ILE A 45 -11.33 6.69 3.11
CA ILE A 45 -11.65 7.68 2.07
C ILE A 45 -13.15 7.73 1.82
N GLU A 46 -13.78 6.57 1.68
CA GLU A 46 -15.23 6.47 1.46
C GLU A 46 -16.01 6.95 2.66
N LYS A 47 -15.59 6.59 3.87
CA LYS A 47 -16.21 7.05 5.11
C LYS A 47 -16.10 8.57 5.28
N GLY A 48 -15.02 9.15 4.79
CA GLY A 48 -14.84 10.60 4.77
C GLY A 48 -15.66 11.34 3.71
N GLY A 49 -16.47 10.63 2.92
CA GLY A 49 -17.34 11.22 1.91
C GLY A 49 -16.71 11.44 0.54
N HIS A 50 -15.54 10.84 0.29
CA HIS A 50 -14.85 10.97 -0.99
C HIS A 50 -15.13 9.78 -1.90
N GLU A 51 -15.11 10.02 -3.21
CA GLU A 51 -15.24 8.97 -4.21
C GLU A 51 -13.98 8.12 -4.30
N ILE A 52 -14.17 6.83 -4.55
CA ILE A 52 -13.06 5.93 -4.87
C ILE A 52 -12.70 6.10 -6.35
N ILE A 53 -11.45 6.46 -6.60
CA ILE A 53 -10.88 6.69 -7.93
C ILE A 53 -9.63 5.84 -8.08
N PRO A 54 -9.45 5.07 -9.18
CA PRO A 54 -10.36 4.98 -10.33
C PRO A 54 -11.66 4.25 -10.02
N LYS A 55 -12.68 4.49 -10.83
CA LYS A 55 -14.01 3.87 -10.62
C LYS A 55 -13.99 2.35 -10.68
N SER A 56 -12.98 1.77 -11.35
CA SER A 56 -12.78 0.33 -11.38
C SER A 56 -12.47 -0.25 -10.00
N ASP A 57 -12.06 0.58 -9.05
CA ASP A 57 -11.74 0.15 -7.68
C ASP A 57 -12.92 0.31 -6.71
N ILE A 58 -14.10 0.69 -7.21
CA ILE A 58 -15.28 0.90 -6.36
C ILE A 58 -15.71 -0.37 -5.63
N ASP A 59 -15.37 -1.53 -6.19
CA ASP A 59 -15.66 -2.84 -5.61
C ASP A 59 -14.45 -3.41 -4.84
N TYR A 60 -13.69 -2.56 -4.21
CA TYR A 60 -12.41 -2.91 -3.57
C TYR A 60 -12.52 -4.00 -2.49
N GLU A 61 -13.71 -4.27 -1.96
CA GLU A 61 -13.92 -5.35 -1.00
C GLU A 61 -14.24 -6.69 -1.66
N SER A 62 -14.35 -6.74 -3.00
CA SER A 62 -14.68 -7.96 -3.71
C SER A 62 -13.49 -8.90 -3.89
N ALA A 63 -13.77 -10.18 -4.08
CA ALA A 63 -12.75 -11.17 -4.43
C ALA A 63 -12.10 -10.86 -5.80
N GLY A 64 -12.86 -10.27 -6.73
CA GLY A 64 -12.34 -9.86 -8.02
C GLY A 64 -11.28 -8.78 -7.93
N TYR A 65 -11.51 -7.79 -7.09
CA TYR A 65 -10.51 -6.74 -6.83
C TYR A 65 -9.23 -7.33 -6.24
N ARG A 66 -9.36 -8.21 -5.25
CA ARG A 66 -8.21 -8.87 -4.63
C ARG A 66 -7.39 -9.66 -5.64
N ARG A 67 -8.06 -10.41 -6.51
CA ARG A 67 -7.40 -11.18 -7.56
C ARG A 67 -6.63 -10.29 -8.52
N THR A 68 -7.24 -9.19 -8.93
CA THR A 68 -6.59 -8.20 -9.81
C THR A 68 -5.35 -7.61 -9.15
N CYS A 69 -5.43 -7.25 -7.87
CA CYS A 69 -4.28 -6.73 -7.12
C CYS A 69 -3.16 -7.76 -6.98
N LEU A 70 -3.49 -9.02 -6.73
CA LEU A 70 -2.49 -10.09 -6.66
C LEU A 70 -1.72 -10.22 -7.97
N ILE A 71 -2.42 -10.21 -9.10
CA ILE A 71 -1.81 -10.28 -10.42
C ILE A 71 -0.93 -9.06 -10.66
N PHE A 72 -1.43 -7.86 -10.33
CA PHE A 72 -0.70 -6.61 -10.48
C PHE A 72 0.61 -6.61 -9.69
N PHE A 73 0.57 -6.99 -8.41
CA PHE A 73 1.78 -7.03 -7.59
C PHE A 73 2.79 -8.04 -8.12
N LYS A 74 2.35 -9.22 -8.56
CA LYS A 74 3.24 -10.22 -9.14
C LYS A 74 3.91 -9.73 -10.41
N LEU A 75 3.15 -9.08 -11.29
CA LEU A 75 3.71 -8.50 -12.51
C LEU A 75 4.70 -7.38 -12.20
N MET A 76 4.35 -6.48 -11.29
CA MET A 76 5.23 -5.38 -10.90
C MET A 76 6.55 -5.88 -10.32
N CYS A 77 6.50 -6.92 -9.49
CA CYS A 77 7.70 -7.51 -8.89
C CYS A 77 8.53 -8.34 -9.87
N SER A 78 7.99 -8.67 -11.05
CA SER A 78 8.65 -9.53 -12.03
C SER A 78 9.24 -8.76 -13.21
N THR A 79 8.97 -7.43 -13.31
CA THR A 79 9.37 -6.64 -14.48
C THR A 79 10.44 -5.63 -14.14
N PHE A 80 11.26 -5.29 -15.15
CA PHE A 80 12.27 -4.24 -15.05
C PHE A 80 11.60 -2.87 -14.80
N ILE A 81 10.45 -2.62 -15.43
CA ILE A 81 9.70 -1.38 -15.26
C ILE A 81 9.21 -1.27 -13.81
N GLY A 82 8.71 -2.36 -13.24
CA GLY A 82 8.31 -2.41 -11.83
C GLY A 82 9.46 -2.09 -10.89
N LYS A 83 10.66 -2.61 -11.17
CA LYS A 83 11.84 -2.29 -10.37
C LYS A 83 12.15 -0.80 -10.40
N ILE A 84 12.14 -0.18 -11.57
CA ILE A 84 12.42 1.25 -11.69
C ILE A 84 11.32 2.10 -11.06
N CYS A 85 10.06 1.82 -11.40
CA CYS A 85 8.94 2.66 -10.98
C CYS A 85 8.52 2.47 -9.52
N ALA A 86 8.70 1.28 -8.97
CA ALA A 86 8.30 1.00 -7.60
C ALA A 86 9.49 0.98 -6.64
N SER A 87 10.46 0.09 -6.87
CA SER A 87 11.56 -0.12 -5.94
C SER A 87 12.50 1.08 -5.87
N ASP A 88 13.04 1.49 -7.02
CA ASP A 88 14.04 2.57 -7.04
C ASP A 88 13.42 3.90 -6.64
N HIS A 89 12.20 4.17 -7.09
CA HIS A 89 11.48 5.39 -6.71
C HIS A 89 11.21 5.42 -5.20
N ALA A 90 10.71 4.33 -4.64
CA ALA A 90 10.40 4.25 -3.20
C ALA A 90 11.67 4.44 -2.37
N MET A 91 12.77 3.80 -2.74
CA MET A 91 14.03 3.93 -2.00
C MET A 91 14.62 5.34 -2.04
N ASN A 92 14.29 6.12 -3.06
CA ASN A 92 14.74 7.51 -3.19
C ASN A 92 13.75 8.54 -2.61
N ALA A 93 12.58 8.10 -2.15
CA ALA A 93 11.50 8.98 -1.67
C ALA A 93 11.07 8.64 -0.25
N ILE A 94 11.99 8.13 0.58
CA ILE A 94 11.68 7.67 1.95
C ILE A 94 11.03 8.77 2.79
N ASP A 95 11.60 9.97 2.79
CA ASP A 95 11.08 11.09 3.60
C ASP A 95 9.67 11.49 3.15
N GLU A 96 9.46 11.52 1.83
CA GLU A 96 8.16 11.84 1.24
C GLU A 96 7.11 10.78 1.59
N MET A 97 7.48 9.49 1.48
CA MET A 97 6.57 8.40 1.83
C MET A 97 6.27 8.37 3.33
N SER A 98 7.24 8.68 4.16
CA SER A 98 7.05 8.77 5.61
C SER A 98 6.06 9.88 5.98
N ALA A 99 6.19 11.05 5.36
CA ALA A 99 5.26 12.16 5.56
C ALA A 99 3.85 11.81 5.09
N LEU A 100 3.75 11.17 3.92
CA LEU A 100 2.47 10.74 3.37
C LEU A 100 1.79 9.72 4.27
N ASN A 101 2.55 8.78 4.81
CA ASN A 101 2.03 7.78 5.75
C ASN A 101 1.48 8.44 7.02
N ARG A 102 2.18 9.41 7.58
CA ARG A 102 1.70 10.16 8.76
C ARG A 102 0.39 10.87 8.46
N ASP A 103 0.31 11.54 7.33
CA ASP A 103 -0.89 12.27 6.92
C ASP A 103 -2.09 11.34 6.72
N LEU A 104 -1.86 10.19 6.09
CA LEU A 104 -2.91 9.19 5.89
C LEU A 104 -3.39 8.60 7.22
N LYS A 105 -2.48 8.27 8.14
CA LYS A 105 -2.88 7.74 9.46
C LYS A 105 -3.69 8.77 10.24
N LYS A 106 -3.31 10.03 10.19
CA LYS A 106 -4.09 11.11 10.81
C LYS A 106 -5.50 11.15 10.24
N TYR A 107 -5.62 11.05 8.92
CA TYR A 107 -6.92 11.01 8.26
C TYR A 107 -7.73 9.78 8.67
N PHE A 108 -7.11 8.61 8.75
CA PHE A 108 -7.78 7.40 9.21
C PHE A 108 -8.33 7.56 10.62
N ASP A 109 -7.54 8.15 11.51
CA ASP A 109 -7.97 8.41 12.89
C ASP A 109 -9.16 9.39 12.93
N GLU A 110 -9.13 10.42 12.09
CA GLU A 110 -10.22 11.39 11.99
C GLU A 110 -11.53 10.75 11.50
N THR A 111 -11.44 9.77 10.59
CA THR A 111 -12.63 9.05 10.11
C THR A 111 -13.11 7.98 11.07
N GLY A 112 -12.27 7.59 12.04
CA GLY A 112 -12.61 6.59 13.04
C GLY A 112 -12.56 5.14 12.56
N ILE A 113 -11.96 4.87 11.40
CA ILE A 113 -11.81 3.48 10.92
C ILE A 113 -10.67 2.79 11.66
N GLU A 114 -10.76 1.46 11.77
CA GLU A 114 -9.66 0.64 12.24
C GLU A 114 -8.78 0.24 11.05
N TYR A 115 -7.44 0.23 11.28
CA TYR A 115 -6.49 -0.10 10.22
C TYR A 115 -5.36 -1.01 10.73
N PRO A 116 -5.70 -2.19 11.28
CA PRO A 116 -4.69 -3.09 11.85
C PRO A 116 -3.72 -3.63 10.80
N LYS A 117 -4.17 -3.87 9.58
CA LYS A 117 -3.32 -4.38 8.51
C LYS A 117 -2.33 -3.32 8.04
N TRP A 118 -2.78 -2.07 7.95
CA TRP A 118 -1.89 -0.95 7.66
C TRP A 118 -0.77 -0.85 8.69
N LYS A 119 -1.12 -0.98 9.98
CA LYS A 119 -0.14 -0.97 11.07
C LYS A 119 0.86 -2.12 10.96
N MET A 120 0.42 -3.31 10.54
CA MET A 120 1.31 -4.44 10.33
C MET A 120 2.33 -4.16 9.21
N VAL A 121 1.87 -3.59 8.11
CA VAL A 121 2.74 -3.22 7.00
C VAL A 121 3.72 -2.12 7.42
N GLU A 122 3.24 -1.11 8.11
CA GLU A 122 4.08 -0.03 8.63
C GLU A 122 5.17 -0.57 9.54
N LYS A 123 4.83 -1.48 10.45
CA LYS A 123 5.79 -2.08 11.37
C LYS A 123 6.88 -2.85 10.62
N SER A 124 6.52 -3.54 9.53
CA SER A 124 7.49 -4.27 8.72
C SER A 124 8.52 -3.34 8.07
N ALA A 125 8.16 -2.09 7.82
CA ALA A 125 9.02 -1.08 7.20
C ALA A 125 9.70 -0.17 8.23
N GLY A 126 9.62 -0.51 9.52
CA GLY A 126 9.96 0.38 10.64
C GLY A 126 11.37 0.97 10.64
N LYS A 127 12.34 0.31 10.01
CA LYS A 127 13.71 0.84 9.96
C LYS A 127 13.85 2.06 9.05
N TYR A 128 12.91 2.29 8.15
CA TYR A 128 12.92 3.43 7.23
C TYR A 128 11.89 4.50 7.59
N LEU A 129 10.83 4.11 8.28
CA LEU A 129 9.74 5.02 8.63
C LEU A 129 9.88 5.47 10.08
N ILE A 130 10.04 6.77 10.27
CA ILE A 130 10.16 7.37 11.60
C ILE A 130 8.84 8.07 11.93
N GLY A 131 8.21 7.64 12.99
CA GLY A 131 6.97 8.24 13.48
C GLY A 131 5.75 7.46 13.14
#